data_a3585e56d318a2f421d81aa7fbbbbad1
#
_entry.id   a3585e56d318a2f421d81aa7fbbbbad1
#
_cell.length_a   1.000
_cell.length_b   1.000
_cell.length_c   1.000
_cell.angle_alpha   90.00
_cell.angle_beta   90.00
_cell.angle_gamma   90.00
#
_symmetry.space_group_name_H-M   'P 1'
#
loop_
_entity.id
_entity.type
_entity.pdbx_description
1 polymer ?
#
loop_
_entity_poly.entity_id
_entity_poly.type
_entity_poly.pdbx_seq_one_letter_code
_entity_poly.pdbx_strand_id
1 'polypeptide(L)'
;MHTFENDYSEGAAREILDALCNTSPEERRGYGMDSHCANAASLIKKEIKDENVDIHFVPGGTPCNTLACSLIKPYEAIISADSGHINVHETGAIEHTGHKIIEVPNVDGKLTAEEIEKVMAKHTDEHMVKPKLLFISNPSEFGTIYSKEELIKLRETADKYNLYLYMDGARLGSALTSSMNDLTMEDINKLCDLFYIGGTKNGALYGEAMVISNDELKPYFRYLLKQEGFMMAKASIMGITFEEFFKEDLYYRLAKHANMMAYQLKHAFKVHGIKEYMESYTNQLFVIMDNELYSRIKEKYIISFWDKYDDSHSIVRFVTSWATKQEKVDEFIKDLEKFTASK
;
A
#
# COMPACT_ATOMS: atom_id res chain seq x y z
N MET A 1 27.00 -2.23 -0.92
CA MET A 1 26.08 -2.69 -1.97
C MET A 1 24.85 -1.80 -1.88
N HIS A 2 24.41 -1.19 -2.99
CA HIS A 2 23.21 -0.36 -3.00
C HIS A 2 21.97 -1.23 -3.19
N THR A 3 20.87 -0.87 -2.51
CA THR A 3 19.61 -1.65 -2.60
C THR A 3 18.52 -0.85 -3.31
N PHE A 4 17.85 -1.53 -4.24
CA PHE A 4 16.56 -1.16 -4.82
C PHE A 4 15.55 -2.30 -4.63
N GLU A 5 15.69 -3.06 -3.54
CA GLU A 5 14.91 -4.26 -3.29
C GLU A 5 13.52 -3.94 -2.74
N ASN A 6 13.44 -2.98 -1.81
CA ASN A 6 12.20 -2.62 -1.12
C ASN A 6 12.25 -1.16 -0.61
N ASP A 7 11.13 -0.69 -0.04
CA ASP A 7 10.94 0.66 0.50
C ASP A 7 10.77 0.68 2.04
N TYR A 8 11.28 -0.34 2.73
CA TYR A 8 11.20 -0.47 4.19
C TYR A 8 12.53 -0.95 4.83
N SER A 9 13.65 -0.74 4.15
CA SER A 9 14.99 -1.09 4.68
C SER A 9 15.58 0.00 5.57
N GLU A 10 15.11 1.23 5.45
CA GLU A 10 15.58 2.37 6.22
C GLU A 10 14.76 2.53 7.52
N GLY A 11 15.27 3.38 8.42
CA GLY A 11 14.58 3.74 9.65
C GLY A 11 13.39 4.68 9.41
N ALA A 12 13.38 5.85 10.11
CA ALA A 12 12.34 6.85 9.87
C ALA A 12 12.94 8.17 9.35
N ALA A 13 12.08 9.00 8.76
CA ALA A 13 12.43 10.34 8.34
C ALA A 13 12.93 11.19 9.54
N ARG A 14 13.88 12.07 9.29
CA ARG A 14 14.55 12.85 10.33
C ARG A 14 13.57 13.65 11.18
N GLU A 15 12.58 14.26 10.56
CA GLU A 15 11.52 15.04 11.21
C GLU A 15 10.75 14.18 12.24
N ILE A 16 10.44 12.93 11.88
CA ILE A 16 9.76 11.98 12.77
C ILE A 16 10.66 11.57 13.92
N LEU A 17 11.94 11.27 13.67
CA LEU A 17 12.90 10.91 14.73
C LEU A 17 13.09 12.06 15.72
N ASP A 18 13.22 13.29 15.24
CA ASP A 18 13.36 14.48 16.07
C ASP A 18 12.10 14.70 16.93
N ALA A 19 10.90 14.55 16.37
CA ALA A 19 9.65 14.64 17.10
C ALA A 19 9.54 13.56 18.18
N LEU A 20 9.90 12.32 17.88
CA LEU A 20 9.92 11.22 18.85
C LEU A 20 10.91 11.46 19.99
N CYS A 21 12.11 11.98 19.69
CA CYS A 21 13.11 12.33 20.70
C CYS A 21 12.64 13.47 21.60
N ASN A 22 12.11 14.53 21.01
CA ASN A 22 11.67 15.73 21.74
C ASN A 22 10.48 15.46 22.67
N THR A 23 9.58 14.56 22.26
CA THR A 23 8.39 14.21 23.03
C THR A 23 8.59 13.00 23.94
N SER A 24 9.77 12.36 23.92
CA SER A 24 10.05 11.11 24.66
C SER A 24 9.80 11.18 26.17
N PRO A 25 10.11 12.30 26.88
CA PRO A 25 9.86 12.39 28.30
C PRO A 25 8.40 12.63 28.72
N GLU A 26 7.51 12.88 27.80
CA GLU A 26 6.11 13.19 28.10
C GLU A 26 5.37 11.99 28.68
N GLU A 27 4.61 12.23 29.76
CA GLU A 27 3.67 11.24 30.29
C GLU A 27 2.38 11.23 29.47
N ARG A 28 2.00 10.07 28.94
CA ARG A 28 0.88 9.92 28.00
C ARG A 28 -0.06 8.81 28.42
N ARG A 29 -1.33 8.98 28.11
CA ARG A 29 -2.29 7.85 28.17
C ARG A 29 -1.91 6.83 27.09
N GLY A 30 -1.97 5.54 27.46
CA GLY A 30 -1.66 4.46 26.52
C GLY A 30 -2.77 4.17 25.52
N TYR A 31 -2.48 3.24 24.61
CA TYR A 31 -3.47 2.62 23.71
C TYR A 31 -4.15 3.59 22.75
N GLY A 32 -3.44 4.63 22.31
CA GLY A 32 -3.95 5.61 21.35
C GLY A 32 -4.94 6.62 21.93
N MET A 33 -4.95 6.77 23.27
CA MET A 33 -5.82 7.72 23.97
C MET A 33 -5.09 9.00 24.37
N ASP A 34 -3.94 9.24 23.77
CA ASP A 34 -3.08 10.40 24.01
C ASP A 34 -3.36 11.55 23.04
N SER A 35 -2.80 12.74 23.34
CA SER A 35 -2.99 13.95 22.55
C SER A 35 -2.40 13.85 21.14
N HIS A 36 -1.27 13.15 20.95
CA HIS A 36 -0.63 13.02 19.66
C HIS A 36 -1.50 12.19 18.69
N CYS A 37 -2.05 11.06 19.18
CA CYS A 37 -3.01 10.28 18.42
C CYS A 37 -4.27 11.10 18.07
N ALA A 38 -4.77 11.92 18.99
CA ALA A 38 -5.92 12.80 18.74
C ALA A 38 -5.59 13.89 17.70
N ASN A 39 -4.42 14.53 17.81
CA ASN A 39 -3.96 15.55 16.87
C ASN A 39 -3.78 14.96 15.46
N ALA A 40 -3.09 13.81 15.36
CA ALA A 40 -2.90 13.10 14.10
C ALA A 40 -4.25 12.73 13.46
N ALA A 41 -5.19 12.22 14.23
CA ALA A 41 -6.55 11.92 13.75
C ALA A 41 -7.25 13.18 13.23
N SER A 42 -7.14 14.32 13.94
CA SER A 42 -7.72 15.60 13.50
C SER A 42 -7.09 16.09 12.19
N LEU A 43 -5.77 15.97 12.03
CA LEU A 43 -5.09 16.36 10.78
C LEU A 43 -5.53 15.47 9.61
N ILE A 44 -5.64 14.16 9.82
CA ILE A 44 -6.13 13.22 8.80
C ILE A 44 -7.57 13.56 8.42
N LYS A 45 -8.47 13.78 9.39
CA LYS A 45 -9.86 14.18 9.14
C LYS A 45 -9.96 15.45 8.31
N LYS A 46 -9.11 16.44 8.60
CA LYS A 46 -9.02 17.67 7.81
C LYS A 46 -8.57 17.40 6.38
N GLU A 47 -7.60 16.51 6.18
CA GLU A 47 -7.09 16.14 4.86
C GLU A 47 -8.15 15.44 4.01
N ILE A 48 -8.89 14.52 4.60
CA ILE A 48 -9.99 13.80 3.94
C ILE A 48 -11.32 14.58 3.89
N LYS A 49 -11.37 15.74 4.57
CA LYS A 49 -12.55 16.63 4.70
C LYS A 49 -13.79 15.94 5.26
N ASP A 50 -13.60 15.07 6.23
CA ASP A 50 -14.69 14.35 6.91
C ASP A 50 -14.39 14.18 8.40
N GLU A 51 -15.17 14.84 9.25
CA GLU A 51 -15.05 14.78 10.70
C GLU A 51 -15.69 13.52 11.32
N ASN A 52 -16.51 12.80 10.54
CA ASN A 52 -17.29 11.67 11.07
C ASN A 52 -16.54 10.34 10.99
N VAL A 53 -15.40 10.27 10.32
CA VAL A 53 -14.63 9.02 10.21
C VAL A 53 -13.96 8.64 11.53
N ASP A 54 -13.77 7.35 11.75
CA ASP A 54 -12.91 6.85 12.83
C ASP A 54 -11.49 6.63 12.31
N ILE A 55 -10.50 7.07 13.10
CA ILE A 55 -9.08 6.88 12.82
C ILE A 55 -8.46 5.98 13.88
N HIS A 56 -7.80 4.91 13.46
CA HIS A 56 -7.09 3.98 14.34
C HIS A 56 -5.66 3.74 13.86
N PHE A 57 -4.70 3.82 14.76
CA PHE A 57 -3.30 3.52 14.44
C PHE A 57 -3.00 2.04 14.66
N VAL A 58 -2.49 1.38 13.62
CA VAL A 58 -2.28 -0.06 13.52
C VAL A 58 -0.81 -0.33 13.20
N PRO A 59 -0.14 -1.34 13.78
CA PRO A 59 1.32 -1.48 13.71
C PRO A 59 1.87 -1.94 12.36
N GLY A 60 1.05 -2.21 11.34
CA GLY A 60 1.51 -2.63 10.03
C GLY A 60 0.38 -2.95 9.06
N GLY A 61 0.72 -3.18 7.78
CA GLY A 61 -0.23 -3.46 6.70
C GLY A 61 -0.98 -4.78 6.90
N THR A 62 -0.28 -5.90 7.15
CA THR A 62 -0.94 -7.20 7.43
C THR A 62 -1.92 -7.12 8.61
N PRO A 63 -1.60 -6.48 9.75
CA PRO A 63 -2.58 -6.16 10.78
C PRO A 63 -3.79 -5.37 10.28
N CYS A 64 -3.61 -4.37 9.40
CA CYS A 64 -4.74 -3.65 8.79
C CYS A 64 -5.63 -4.57 7.97
N ASN A 65 -5.03 -5.40 7.12
CA ASN A 65 -5.74 -6.35 6.27
C ASN A 65 -6.50 -7.39 7.10
N THR A 66 -5.86 -7.95 8.12
CA THR A 66 -6.50 -8.89 9.07
C THR A 66 -7.70 -8.25 9.74
N LEU A 67 -7.55 -7.03 10.29
CA LEU A 67 -8.65 -6.31 10.95
C LEU A 67 -9.81 -6.02 10.00
N ALA A 68 -9.52 -5.50 8.81
CA ALA A 68 -10.54 -5.18 7.81
C ALA A 68 -11.35 -6.43 7.40
N CYS A 69 -10.65 -7.54 7.15
CA CYS A 69 -11.28 -8.81 6.79
C CYS A 69 -12.07 -9.43 7.96
N SER A 70 -11.66 -9.19 9.20
CA SER A 70 -12.37 -9.67 10.39
C SER A 70 -13.65 -8.89 10.74
N LEU A 71 -13.93 -7.78 10.04
CA LEU A 71 -15.17 -7.02 10.24
C LEU A 71 -16.43 -7.66 9.65
N ILE A 72 -16.26 -8.61 8.75
CA ILE A 72 -17.38 -9.33 8.14
C ILE A 72 -17.75 -10.59 8.92
N LYS A 73 -18.90 -11.17 8.64
CA LYS A 73 -19.41 -12.35 9.38
C LYS A 73 -18.68 -13.62 8.97
N PRO A 74 -18.58 -14.65 9.83
CA PRO A 74 -17.79 -15.86 9.57
C PRO A 74 -18.15 -16.62 8.28
N TYR A 75 -19.37 -16.49 7.77
CA TYR A 75 -19.79 -17.11 6.51
C TYR A 75 -19.59 -16.20 5.28
N GLU A 76 -19.13 -14.98 5.50
CA GLU A 76 -18.88 -14.02 4.43
C GLU A 76 -17.44 -14.15 3.92
N ALA A 77 -17.20 -13.66 2.70
CA ALA A 77 -15.92 -13.83 1.99
C ALA A 77 -15.44 -12.52 1.38
N ILE A 78 -14.15 -12.48 1.09
CA ILE A 78 -13.46 -11.37 0.46
C ILE A 78 -13.29 -11.68 -1.03
N ILE A 79 -13.56 -10.72 -1.92
CA ILE A 79 -13.17 -10.79 -3.35
C ILE A 79 -11.89 -10.00 -3.53
N SER A 80 -10.88 -10.61 -4.13
CA SER A 80 -9.57 -9.98 -4.40
C SER A 80 -9.06 -10.40 -5.77
N ALA A 81 -8.31 -9.52 -6.42
CA ALA A 81 -7.48 -9.92 -7.56
C ALA A 81 -6.49 -11.02 -7.13
N ASP A 82 -6.18 -11.96 -8.00
CA ASP A 82 -5.22 -13.06 -7.75
C ASP A 82 -3.81 -12.56 -7.38
N SER A 83 -3.44 -11.36 -7.85
CA SER A 83 -2.22 -10.65 -7.48
C SER A 83 -2.31 -9.87 -6.15
N GLY A 84 -3.48 -9.80 -5.52
CA GLY A 84 -3.70 -9.02 -4.31
C GLY A 84 -2.80 -9.47 -3.15
N HIS A 85 -2.29 -8.53 -2.35
CA HIS A 85 -1.32 -8.78 -1.28
C HIS A 85 -1.79 -9.87 -0.31
N ILE A 86 -3.09 -9.88 0.03
CA ILE A 86 -3.70 -10.88 0.92
C ILE A 86 -3.65 -12.31 0.37
N ASN A 87 -3.59 -12.47 -0.96
CA ASN A 87 -3.49 -13.78 -1.61
C ASN A 87 -2.05 -14.32 -1.61
N VAL A 88 -1.06 -13.43 -1.87
CA VAL A 88 0.29 -13.91 -2.27
C VAL A 88 1.40 -13.55 -1.28
N HIS A 89 1.18 -12.62 -0.32
CA HIS A 89 2.24 -12.10 0.55
C HIS A 89 1.93 -12.08 2.05
N GLU A 90 0.85 -12.74 2.51
CA GLU A 90 0.45 -12.70 3.93
C GLU A 90 0.39 -14.06 4.62
N THR A 91 0.91 -15.11 3.95
CA THR A 91 1.09 -16.46 4.56
C THR A 91 -0.20 -16.98 5.21
N GLY A 92 -1.37 -16.71 4.59
CA GLY A 92 -2.66 -17.18 5.11
C GLY A 92 -3.19 -16.37 6.32
N ALA A 93 -2.75 -15.12 6.51
CA ALA A 93 -3.21 -14.29 7.63
C ALA A 93 -4.74 -14.03 7.56
N ILE A 94 -5.30 -13.93 6.36
CA ILE A 94 -6.73 -13.71 6.17
C ILE A 94 -7.51 -15.02 6.39
N GLU A 95 -7.02 -16.14 5.85
CA GLU A 95 -7.63 -17.46 6.08
C GLU A 95 -7.60 -17.84 7.57
N HIS A 96 -6.57 -17.39 8.31
CA HIS A 96 -6.50 -17.56 9.76
C HIS A 96 -7.65 -16.87 10.51
N THR A 97 -8.22 -15.80 9.95
CA THR A 97 -9.44 -15.17 10.52
C THR A 97 -10.71 -16.01 10.30
N GLY A 98 -10.62 -17.10 9.54
CA GLY A 98 -11.73 -17.98 9.20
C GLY A 98 -12.46 -17.59 7.92
N HIS A 99 -12.00 -16.59 7.19
CA HIS A 99 -12.65 -16.11 5.97
C HIS A 99 -12.00 -16.69 4.71
N LYS A 100 -12.83 -16.95 3.72
CA LYS A 100 -12.36 -17.36 2.39
C LYS A 100 -12.07 -16.13 1.55
N ILE A 101 -10.93 -16.17 0.84
CA ILE A 101 -10.65 -15.25 -0.26
C ILE A 101 -11.18 -15.90 -1.55
N ILE A 102 -11.93 -15.14 -2.33
CA ILE A 102 -12.38 -15.50 -3.67
C ILE A 102 -11.48 -14.76 -4.64
N GLU A 103 -10.51 -15.49 -5.18
CA GLU A 103 -9.55 -14.96 -6.13
C GLU A 103 -10.20 -14.82 -7.51
N VAL A 104 -9.93 -13.70 -8.16
CA VAL A 104 -10.35 -13.44 -9.54
C VAL A 104 -9.16 -12.95 -10.37
N PRO A 105 -9.17 -13.19 -11.69
CA PRO A 105 -8.11 -12.69 -12.56
C PRO A 105 -7.94 -11.17 -12.42
N ASN A 106 -6.70 -10.71 -12.33
CA ASN A 106 -6.41 -9.28 -12.35
C ASN A 106 -6.37 -8.72 -13.76
N VAL A 107 -6.63 -7.42 -13.88
CA VAL A 107 -6.33 -6.62 -15.08
C VAL A 107 -5.32 -5.54 -14.67
N ASP A 108 -4.11 -5.63 -15.18
CA ASP A 108 -3.01 -4.73 -14.80
C ASP A 108 -2.79 -4.65 -13.26
N GLY A 109 -2.92 -5.79 -12.57
CA GLY A 109 -2.81 -5.88 -11.12
C GLY A 109 -4.03 -5.38 -10.35
N LYS A 110 -5.13 -5.06 -11.02
CA LYS A 110 -6.33 -4.46 -10.42
C LYS A 110 -7.53 -5.41 -10.44
N LEU A 111 -8.38 -5.29 -9.42
CA LEU A 111 -9.74 -5.87 -9.39
C LEU A 111 -10.66 -5.02 -10.28
N THR A 112 -11.52 -5.65 -11.07
CA THR A 112 -12.47 -4.95 -11.94
C THR A 112 -13.94 -5.25 -11.58
N ALA A 113 -14.84 -4.36 -11.97
CA ALA A 113 -16.27 -4.53 -11.76
C ALA A 113 -16.80 -5.80 -12.45
N GLU A 114 -16.30 -6.12 -13.65
CA GLU A 114 -16.69 -7.27 -14.44
C GLU A 114 -16.37 -8.59 -13.73
N GLU A 115 -15.20 -8.68 -13.07
CA GLU A 115 -14.84 -9.88 -12.29
C GLU A 115 -15.69 -10.02 -11.03
N ILE A 116 -16.02 -8.91 -10.37
CA ILE A 116 -16.94 -8.92 -9.22
C ILE A 116 -18.32 -9.45 -9.64
N GLU A 117 -18.85 -8.98 -10.77
CA GLU A 117 -20.16 -9.44 -11.27
C GLU A 117 -20.17 -10.94 -11.58
N LYS A 118 -19.07 -11.49 -12.12
CA LYS A 118 -18.94 -12.94 -12.34
C LYS A 118 -18.99 -13.73 -11.03
N VAL A 119 -18.35 -13.23 -9.98
CA VAL A 119 -18.39 -13.84 -8.64
C VAL A 119 -19.82 -13.82 -8.09
N MET A 120 -20.47 -12.65 -8.14
CA MET A 120 -21.83 -12.49 -7.63
C MET A 120 -22.84 -13.37 -8.36
N ALA A 121 -22.69 -13.57 -9.68
CA ALA A 121 -23.51 -14.47 -10.46
C ALA A 121 -23.35 -15.96 -10.07
N LYS A 122 -22.20 -16.35 -9.50
CA LYS A 122 -21.93 -17.73 -9.07
C LYS A 122 -22.37 -18.02 -7.64
N HIS A 123 -22.25 -17.04 -6.73
CA HIS A 123 -22.49 -17.23 -5.29
C HIS A 123 -23.95 -16.91 -4.94
N THR A 124 -24.85 -17.81 -5.33
CA THR A 124 -26.32 -17.58 -5.31
C THR A 124 -27.07 -18.41 -4.28
N ASP A 125 -26.44 -19.36 -3.61
CA ASP A 125 -27.10 -20.25 -2.65
C ASP A 125 -26.35 -20.35 -1.30
N GLU A 126 -27.05 -20.87 -0.29
CA GLU A 126 -26.59 -20.95 1.10
C GLU A 126 -25.50 -22.01 1.37
N HIS A 127 -25.17 -22.85 0.37
CA HIS A 127 -24.04 -23.79 0.47
C HIS A 127 -22.70 -23.15 0.11
N MET A 128 -22.73 -21.91 -0.41
CA MET A 128 -21.54 -21.14 -0.79
C MET A 128 -21.29 -20.03 0.23
N VAL A 129 -20.03 -19.63 0.37
CA VAL A 129 -19.72 -18.41 1.13
C VAL A 129 -20.37 -17.21 0.45
N LYS A 130 -20.81 -16.23 1.24
CA LYS A 130 -21.44 -15.00 0.75
C LYS A 130 -20.36 -13.91 0.55
N PRO A 131 -20.09 -13.46 -0.68
CA PRO A 131 -19.19 -12.32 -0.88
C PRO A 131 -19.70 -11.08 -0.13
N LYS A 132 -18.78 -10.35 0.56
CA LYS A 132 -19.16 -9.15 1.32
C LYS A 132 -18.14 -8.03 1.28
N LEU A 133 -16.85 -8.34 1.14
CA LEU A 133 -15.77 -7.36 1.13
C LEU A 133 -15.01 -7.42 -0.20
N LEU A 134 -14.81 -6.28 -0.82
CA LEU A 134 -13.89 -6.10 -1.95
C LEU A 134 -12.56 -5.62 -1.41
N PHE A 135 -11.48 -6.32 -1.75
CA PHE A 135 -10.11 -5.92 -1.44
C PHE A 135 -9.42 -5.36 -2.67
N ILE A 136 -8.91 -4.15 -2.57
CA ILE A 136 -8.06 -3.54 -3.59
C ILE A 136 -6.82 -2.93 -2.95
N SER A 137 -5.72 -2.81 -3.71
CA SER A 137 -4.51 -2.08 -3.31
C SER A 137 -4.30 -0.87 -4.21
N ASN A 138 -4.01 0.30 -3.63
CA ASN A 138 -3.67 1.48 -4.43
C ASN A 138 -2.40 2.17 -3.91
N PRO A 139 -1.26 2.07 -4.67
CA PRO A 139 -1.10 1.36 -5.95
C PRO A 139 -1.24 -0.15 -5.79
N SER A 140 -1.53 -0.83 -6.90
CA SER A 140 -1.55 -2.29 -6.96
C SER A 140 -0.17 -2.89 -6.66
N GLU A 141 -0.09 -4.21 -6.53
CA GLU A 141 1.17 -4.94 -6.29
C GLU A 141 2.19 -4.72 -7.44
N PHE A 142 1.74 -4.39 -8.63
CA PHE A 142 2.58 -4.05 -9.79
C PHE A 142 2.88 -2.55 -9.94
N GLY A 143 2.43 -1.71 -8.99
CA GLY A 143 2.65 -0.26 -9.03
C GLY A 143 1.71 0.51 -9.96
N THR A 144 0.69 -0.13 -10.52
CA THR A 144 -0.40 0.55 -11.24
C THR A 144 -1.34 1.23 -10.25
N ILE A 145 -2.05 2.26 -10.67
CA ILE A 145 -2.98 3.00 -9.82
C ILE A 145 -4.40 2.93 -10.38
N TYR A 146 -5.38 2.98 -9.48
CA TYR A 146 -6.78 3.16 -9.89
C TYR A 146 -7.01 4.61 -10.29
N SER A 147 -7.65 4.82 -11.45
CA SER A 147 -8.21 6.11 -11.80
C SER A 147 -9.51 6.37 -11.00
N LYS A 148 -9.93 7.62 -10.95
CA LYS A 148 -11.19 7.99 -10.31
C LYS A 148 -12.39 7.28 -10.96
N GLU A 149 -12.37 7.14 -12.28
CA GLU A 149 -13.43 6.43 -13.02
C GLU A 149 -13.49 4.94 -12.63
N GLU A 150 -12.34 4.26 -12.55
CA GLU A 150 -12.27 2.85 -12.14
C GLU A 150 -12.79 2.68 -10.70
N LEU A 151 -12.39 3.57 -9.78
CA LEU A 151 -12.82 3.49 -8.39
C LEU A 151 -14.33 3.79 -8.23
N ILE A 152 -14.89 4.70 -9.03
CA ILE A 152 -16.34 4.94 -9.08
C ILE A 152 -17.08 3.69 -9.55
N LYS A 153 -16.62 3.01 -10.60
CA LYS A 153 -17.24 1.76 -11.07
C LYS A 153 -17.21 0.65 -10.02
N LEU A 154 -16.11 0.55 -9.26
CA LEU A 154 -16.02 -0.38 -8.14
C LEU A 154 -17.03 -0.02 -7.04
N ARG A 155 -17.15 1.27 -6.69
CA ARG A 155 -18.14 1.73 -5.70
C ARG A 155 -19.57 1.42 -6.13
N GLU A 156 -19.94 1.77 -7.36
CA GLU A 156 -21.26 1.47 -7.92
C GLU A 156 -21.58 -0.04 -7.90
N THR A 157 -20.57 -0.85 -8.23
CA THR A 157 -20.72 -2.31 -8.18
C THR A 157 -20.86 -2.81 -6.74
N ALA A 158 -20.08 -2.27 -5.82
CA ALA A 158 -20.20 -2.59 -4.40
C ALA A 158 -21.58 -2.21 -3.84
N ASP A 159 -22.10 -1.03 -4.19
CA ASP A 159 -23.44 -0.58 -3.78
C ASP A 159 -24.53 -1.49 -4.34
N LYS A 160 -24.45 -1.84 -5.63
CA LYS A 160 -25.40 -2.75 -6.31
C LYS A 160 -25.56 -4.08 -5.57
N TYR A 161 -24.46 -4.63 -5.04
CA TYR A 161 -24.45 -5.94 -4.37
C TYR A 161 -24.35 -5.87 -2.86
N ASN A 162 -24.42 -4.68 -2.26
CA ASN A 162 -24.26 -4.45 -0.82
C ASN A 162 -22.95 -5.05 -0.27
N LEU A 163 -21.85 -4.75 -0.97
CA LEU A 163 -20.48 -5.12 -0.59
C LEU A 163 -19.80 -3.93 0.06
N TYR A 164 -18.82 -4.19 0.92
CA TYR A 164 -17.88 -3.18 1.40
C TYR A 164 -16.69 -3.07 0.46
N LEU A 165 -16.19 -1.86 0.25
CA LEU A 165 -14.97 -1.60 -0.51
C LEU A 165 -13.84 -1.19 0.45
N TYR A 166 -12.83 -2.05 0.57
CA TYR A 166 -11.62 -1.83 1.36
C TYR A 166 -10.41 -1.58 0.47
N MET A 167 -9.66 -0.50 0.77
CA MET A 167 -8.42 -0.20 0.06
C MET A 167 -7.20 -0.37 0.96
N ASP A 168 -6.32 -1.28 0.58
CA ASP A 168 -4.93 -1.35 1.06
C ASP A 168 -4.15 -0.16 0.51
N GLY A 169 -3.75 0.73 1.40
CA GLY A 169 -3.00 1.94 1.09
C GLY A 169 -1.54 1.90 1.53
N ALA A 170 -0.89 0.71 1.53
CA ALA A 170 0.50 0.54 1.98
C ALA A 170 1.47 1.54 1.34
N ARG A 171 1.20 1.94 0.09
CA ARG A 171 1.95 2.96 -0.65
C ARG A 171 1.05 4.10 -1.15
N LEU A 172 0.00 4.42 -0.40
CA LEU A 172 -0.99 5.42 -0.82
C LEU A 172 -0.37 6.78 -1.15
N GLY A 173 0.64 7.22 -0.40
CA GLY A 173 1.39 8.42 -0.71
C GLY A 173 2.01 8.39 -2.10
N SER A 174 2.56 7.25 -2.52
CA SER A 174 3.12 7.05 -3.85
C SER A 174 2.03 7.12 -4.94
N ALA A 175 0.85 6.52 -4.72
CA ALA A 175 -0.29 6.64 -5.63
C ALA A 175 -0.73 8.11 -5.77
N LEU A 176 -0.97 8.80 -4.66
CA LEU A 176 -1.47 10.18 -4.63
C LEU A 176 -0.49 11.21 -5.23
N THR A 177 0.82 10.92 -5.21
CA THR A 177 1.86 11.79 -5.81
C THR A 177 2.32 11.34 -7.20
N SER A 178 1.69 10.30 -7.75
CA SER A 178 1.93 9.86 -9.12
C SER A 178 1.49 10.90 -10.14
N SER A 179 2.24 11.02 -11.24
CA SER A 179 1.88 11.92 -12.35
C SER A 179 0.59 11.53 -13.07
N MET A 180 0.11 10.31 -12.89
CA MET A 180 -1.13 9.79 -13.49
C MET A 180 -2.31 9.79 -12.52
N ASN A 181 -2.11 10.27 -11.29
CA ASN A 181 -3.16 10.27 -10.27
C ASN A 181 -4.19 11.38 -10.53
N ASP A 182 -5.46 11.03 -10.43
CA ASP A 182 -6.61 11.94 -10.51
C ASP A 182 -7.51 11.87 -9.25
N LEU A 183 -7.03 11.19 -8.19
CA LEU A 183 -7.72 11.02 -6.91
C LEU A 183 -7.15 11.95 -5.83
N THR A 184 -8.01 12.40 -4.94
CA THR A 184 -7.63 13.03 -3.66
C THR A 184 -7.93 12.07 -2.49
N MET A 185 -7.38 12.36 -1.30
CA MET A 185 -7.76 11.65 -0.06
C MET A 185 -9.27 11.73 0.20
N GLU A 186 -9.89 12.88 -0.11
CA GLU A 186 -11.34 13.08 -0.01
C GLU A 186 -12.11 12.14 -0.94
N ASP A 187 -11.64 11.96 -2.19
CA ASP A 187 -12.26 11.04 -3.14
C ASP A 187 -12.19 9.60 -2.65
N ILE A 188 -11.05 9.17 -2.13
CA ILE A 188 -10.85 7.83 -1.58
C ILE A 188 -11.82 7.59 -0.41
N ASN A 189 -11.90 8.56 0.52
CA ASN A 189 -12.82 8.46 1.66
C ASN A 189 -14.29 8.35 1.24
N LYS A 190 -14.70 9.04 0.17
CA LYS A 190 -16.08 8.98 -0.34
C LYS A 190 -16.40 7.67 -1.05
N LEU A 191 -15.39 7.04 -1.64
CA LEU A 191 -15.57 5.86 -2.48
C LEU A 191 -15.29 4.54 -1.75
N CYS A 192 -14.52 4.55 -0.65
CA CYS A 192 -14.22 3.37 0.16
C CYS A 192 -14.98 3.37 1.48
N ASP A 193 -15.41 2.21 1.94
CA ASP A 193 -16.00 2.03 3.27
C ASP A 193 -14.95 2.09 4.37
N LEU A 194 -13.75 1.61 4.05
CA LEU A 194 -12.57 1.73 4.89
C LEU A 194 -11.31 1.67 4.02
N PHE A 195 -10.22 2.25 4.50
CA PHE A 195 -8.91 2.19 3.87
C PHE A 195 -7.82 2.46 4.91
N TYR A 196 -6.55 2.23 4.57
CA TYR A 196 -5.50 2.73 5.42
C TYR A 196 -4.49 3.60 4.69
N ILE A 197 -3.92 4.54 5.42
CA ILE A 197 -2.85 5.44 4.99
C ILE A 197 -1.55 4.81 5.44
N GLY A 198 -0.74 4.34 4.50
CA GLY A 198 0.51 3.65 4.75
C GLY A 198 1.58 4.59 5.29
N GLY A 199 2.14 4.29 6.47
CA GLY A 199 3.25 5.02 7.05
C GLY A 199 4.58 4.27 6.95
N THR A 200 4.58 2.96 7.17
CA THR A 200 5.78 2.12 7.25
C THR A 200 6.69 2.27 6.02
N LYS A 201 6.13 2.29 4.82
CA LYS A 201 6.89 2.42 3.57
C LYS A 201 7.13 3.87 3.16
N ASN A 202 6.59 4.83 3.90
CA ASN A 202 6.67 6.26 3.61
C ASN A 202 7.46 7.07 4.64
N GLY A 203 8.39 6.43 5.35
CA GLY A 203 9.30 7.10 6.27
C GLY A 203 8.90 7.06 7.74
N ALA A 204 7.88 6.28 8.13
CA ALA A 204 7.62 5.95 9.53
C ALA A 204 8.63 4.91 10.05
N LEU A 205 8.80 4.84 11.38
CA LEU A 205 9.46 3.67 12.00
C LEU A 205 8.63 2.41 11.77
N TYR A 206 7.33 2.51 11.92
CA TYR A 206 6.30 1.51 11.63
C TYR A 206 4.92 2.16 11.81
N GLY A 207 3.90 1.50 11.30
CA GLY A 207 2.50 1.83 11.57
C GLY A 207 1.79 2.49 10.40
N GLU A 208 0.48 2.29 10.44
CA GLU A 208 -0.48 2.71 9.44
C GLU A 208 -1.65 3.42 10.15
N ALA A 209 -2.35 4.31 9.45
CA ALA A 209 -3.59 4.90 9.96
C ALA A 209 -4.79 4.29 9.21
N MET A 210 -5.55 3.44 9.90
CA MET A 210 -6.82 2.90 9.41
C MET A 210 -7.89 3.98 9.51
N VAL A 211 -8.56 4.24 8.41
CA VAL A 211 -9.70 5.16 8.27
C VAL A 211 -10.96 4.34 8.04
N ILE A 212 -11.98 4.52 8.86
CA ILE A 212 -13.27 3.85 8.72
C ILE A 212 -14.34 4.90 8.45
N SER A 213 -14.85 4.93 7.21
CA SER A 213 -15.85 5.87 6.73
C SER A 213 -17.27 5.36 6.98
N ASN A 214 -17.48 4.06 6.78
CA ASN A 214 -18.81 3.44 6.93
C ASN A 214 -19.16 3.22 8.40
N ASP A 215 -20.28 3.80 8.85
CA ASP A 215 -20.76 3.73 10.23
C ASP A 215 -21.06 2.30 10.70
N GLU A 216 -21.41 1.38 9.81
CA GLU A 216 -21.66 -0.02 10.16
C GLU A 216 -20.40 -0.76 10.60
N LEU A 217 -19.21 -0.30 10.17
CA LEU A 217 -17.92 -0.93 10.47
C LEU A 217 -17.21 -0.34 11.69
N LYS A 218 -17.69 0.78 12.24
CA LYS A 218 -17.08 1.46 13.41
C LYS A 218 -17.34 0.75 14.75
N PRO A 219 -18.56 0.21 15.01
CA PRO A 219 -18.85 -0.37 16.30
C PRO A 219 -17.90 -1.51 16.66
N TYR A 220 -17.38 -1.48 17.89
CA TYR A 220 -16.51 -2.54 18.44
C TYR A 220 -15.15 -2.73 17.76
N PHE A 221 -14.77 -1.92 16.80
CA PHE A 221 -13.45 -2.04 16.10
C PHE A 221 -12.29 -2.08 17.11
N ARG A 222 -12.33 -1.28 18.16
CA ARG A 222 -11.28 -1.30 19.21
C ARG A 222 -11.24 -2.62 20.00
N TYR A 223 -12.34 -3.35 20.12
CA TYR A 223 -12.33 -4.69 20.72
C TYR A 223 -11.59 -5.68 19.81
N LEU A 224 -11.86 -5.63 18.52
CA LEU A 224 -11.16 -6.43 17.51
C LEU A 224 -9.67 -6.10 17.49
N LEU A 225 -9.32 -4.81 17.46
CA LEU A 225 -7.93 -4.33 17.52
C LEU A 225 -7.19 -4.86 18.77
N LYS A 226 -7.89 -4.97 19.91
CA LYS A 226 -7.31 -5.53 21.13
C LYS A 226 -7.22 -7.05 21.10
N GLN A 227 -8.25 -7.73 20.60
CA GLN A 227 -8.33 -9.19 20.50
C GLN A 227 -7.20 -9.74 19.63
N GLU A 228 -6.96 -9.11 18.49
CA GLU A 228 -5.89 -9.49 17.54
C GLU A 228 -4.46 -9.11 18.04
N GLY A 229 -4.37 -8.42 19.19
CA GLY A 229 -3.08 -8.03 19.76
C GLY A 229 -2.46 -6.77 19.15
N PHE A 230 -3.14 -6.09 18.24
CA PHE A 230 -2.61 -4.93 17.51
C PHE A 230 -2.82 -3.59 18.24
N MET A 231 -3.55 -3.57 19.35
CA MET A 231 -3.71 -2.37 20.19
C MET A 231 -2.45 -2.15 21.02
N MET A 232 -1.53 -1.33 20.51
CA MET A 232 -0.23 -1.08 21.13
C MET A 232 -0.35 -0.18 22.35
N ALA A 233 0.32 -0.57 23.47
CA ALA A 233 0.36 0.26 24.67
C ALA A 233 1.01 1.64 24.43
N LYS A 234 2.05 1.69 23.59
CA LYS A 234 2.75 2.92 23.16
C LYS A 234 2.31 3.36 21.76
N ALA A 235 1.02 3.35 21.46
CA ALA A 235 0.48 3.79 20.18
C ALA A 235 0.79 5.26 19.86
N SER A 236 1.15 6.08 20.86
CA SER A 236 1.60 7.46 20.68
C SER A 236 2.81 7.59 19.73
N ILE A 237 3.64 6.56 19.58
CA ILE A 237 4.72 6.56 18.58
C ILE A 237 4.14 6.73 17.16
N MET A 238 3.08 6.00 16.84
CA MET A 238 2.36 6.15 15.57
C MET A 238 1.62 7.50 15.51
N GLY A 239 0.99 7.92 16.63
CA GLY A 239 0.34 9.24 16.72
C GLY A 239 1.30 10.37 16.37
N ILE A 240 2.48 10.43 16.98
CA ILE A 240 3.52 11.43 16.68
C ILE A 240 3.95 11.34 15.22
N THR A 241 4.15 10.14 14.70
CA THR A 241 4.54 9.93 13.30
C THR A 241 3.52 10.52 12.33
N PHE A 242 2.22 10.21 12.51
CA PHE A 242 1.17 10.71 11.64
C PHE A 242 0.87 12.20 11.87
N GLU A 243 1.07 12.72 13.07
CA GLU A 243 1.03 14.16 13.34
C GLU A 243 2.09 14.89 12.52
N GLU A 244 3.35 14.41 12.49
CA GLU A 244 4.41 14.98 11.68
C GLU A 244 4.15 14.84 10.17
N PHE A 245 3.61 13.72 9.71
CA PHE A 245 3.29 13.50 8.30
C PHE A 245 2.38 14.58 7.72
N PHE A 246 1.37 15.01 8.48
CA PHE A 246 0.34 15.93 8.00
C PHE A 246 0.50 17.39 8.47
N LYS A 247 1.59 17.75 9.16
CA LYS A 247 1.87 19.14 9.55
C LYS A 247 2.29 20.01 8.39
N GLU A 248 3.27 19.59 7.60
CA GLU A 248 3.89 20.38 6.52
C GLU A 248 4.04 19.56 5.24
N ASP A 249 3.01 18.84 4.88
CA ASP A 249 2.95 17.97 3.70
C ASP A 249 4.08 16.91 3.64
N LEU A 250 4.68 16.56 4.79
CA LEU A 250 5.80 15.64 4.85
C LEU A 250 5.43 14.30 4.18
N TYR A 251 4.22 13.80 4.42
CA TYR A 251 3.69 12.58 3.82
C TYR A 251 3.85 12.55 2.30
N TYR A 252 3.41 13.63 1.65
CA TYR A 252 3.47 13.76 0.20
C TYR A 252 4.88 14.05 -0.32
N ARG A 253 5.68 14.83 0.42
CA ARG A 253 7.06 15.14 0.04
C ARG A 253 7.93 13.88 -0.03
N LEU A 254 7.82 12.99 0.97
CA LEU A 254 8.56 11.73 1.04
C LEU A 254 8.15 10.78 -0.10
N ALA A 255 6.85 10.61 -0.33
CA ALA A 255 6.34 9.77 -1.40
C ALA A 255 6.72 10.30 -2.80
N LYS A 256 6.61 11.62 -3.01
CA LYS A 256 7.01 12.27 -4.27
C LYS A 256 8.50 12.06 -4.56
N HIS A 257 9.36 12.14 -3.54
CA HIS A 257 10.77 11.86 -3.70
C HIS A 257 11.00 10.42 -4.17
N ALA A 258 10.35 9.43 -3.55
CA ALA A 258 10.45 8.03 -3.97
C ALA A 258 10.05 7.85 -5.45
N ASN A 259 8.91 8.43 -5.86
CA ASN A 259 8.44 8.39 -7.26
C ASN A 259 9.44 9.05 -8.22
N MET A 260 10.03 10.19 -7.84
CA MET A 260 11.02 10.89 -8.67
C MET A 260 12.27 10.04 -8.90
N MET A 261 12.75 9.32 -7.89
CA MET A 261 13.89 8.40 -8.02
C MET A 261 13.56 7.22 -8.94
N ALA A 262 12.37 6.64 -8.80
CA ALA A 262 11.88 5.58 -9.71
C ALA A 262 11.78 6.07 -11.16
N TYR A 263 11.26 7.27 -11.36
CA TYR A 263 11.09 7.85 -12.69
C TYR A 263 12.41 7.99 -13.45
N GLN A 264 13.50 8.35 -12.76
CA GLN A 264 14.82 8.41 -13.36
C GLN A 264 15.33 7.02 -13.79
N LEU A 265 15.11 6.00 -12.96
CA LEU A 265 15.43 4.60 -13.31
C LEU A 265 14.60 4.13 -14.51
N LYS A 266 13.29 4.40 -14.51
CA LYS A 266 12.38 4.09 -15.64
C LYS A 266 12.86 4.72 -16.93
N HIS A 267 13.27 5.98 -16.89
CA HIS A 267 13.82 6.66 -18.06
C HIS A 267 15.11 5.99 -18.56
N ALA A 268 16.02 5.64 -17.66
CA ALA A 268 17.25 4.95 -18.01
C ALA A 268 16.98 3.57 -18.64
N PHE A 269 16.07 2.78 -18.09
CA PHE A 269 15.65 1.50 -18.67
C PHE A 269 15.15 1.69 -20.10
N LYS A 270 14.29 2.67 -20.34
CA LYS A 270 13.76 2.99 -21.67
C LYS A 270 14.87 3.37 -22.67
N VAL A 271 15.83 4.21 -22.26
CA VAL A 271 16.97 4.61 -23.10
C VAL A 271 17.82 3.40 -23.51
N HIS A 272 17.98 2.43 -22.63
CA HIS A 272 18.75 1.21 -22.87
C HIS A 272 17.92 0.05 -23.47
N GLY A 273 16.67 0.31 -23.90
CA GLY A 273 15.83 -0.69 -24.57
C GLY A 273 15.28 -1.77 -23.65
N ILE A 274 15.36 -1.60 -22.32
CA ILE A 274 14.79 -2.50 -21.33
C ILE A 274 13.31 -2.16 -21.21
N LYS A 275 12.44 -3.15 -21.49
CA LYS A 275 11.00 -2.97 -21.50
C LYS A 275 10.41 -3.10 -20.11
N GLU A 276 9.41 -2.30 -19.80
CA GLU A 276 8.56 -2.53 -18.63
C GLU A 276 7.71 -3.79 -18.84
N TYR A 277 7.58 -4.59 -17.79
CA TYR A 277 6.63 -5.70 -17.74
C TYR A 277 5.22 -5.18 -17.47
N MET A 278 5.12 -4.23 -16.53
CA MET A 278 3.90 -3.51 -16.21
C MET A 278 4.21 -2.00 -16.17
N GLU A 279 3.39 -1.19 -16.79
CA GLU A 279 3.60 0.25 -16.81
C GLU A 279 3.25 0.83 -15.43
N SER A 280 4.26 1.27 -14.69
CA SER A 280 4.13 1.88 -13.37
C SER A 280 4.51 3.35 -13.39
N TYR A 281 3.78 4.14 -12.59
CA TYR A 281 4.05 5.57 -12.35
C TYR A 281 4.28 5.85 -10.86
N THR A 282 4.65 4.83 -10.10
CA THR A 282 4.92 4.87 -8.66
C THR A 282 6.38 4.51 -8.36
N ASN A 283 6.70 4.30 -7.09
CA ASN A 283 8.04 3.94 -6.66
C ASN A 283 8.45 2.47 -6.93
N GLN A 284 7.58 1.67 -7.53
CA GLN A 284 7.85 0.29 -7.91
C GLN A 284 7.92 0.16 -9.43
N LEU A 285 8.98 -0.45 -9.95
CA LEU A 285 9.18 -0.71 -11.38
C LEU A 285 9.38 -2.21 -11.60
N PHE A 286 8.72 -2.74 -12.62
CA PHE A 286 8.85 -4.12 -13.05
C PHE A 286 9.34 -4.13 -14.50
N VAL A 287 10.52 -4.69 -14.72
CA VAL A 287 11.17 -4.68 -16.03
C VAL A 287 11.50 -6.08 -16.50
N ILE A 288 11.42 -6.29 -17.81
CA ILE A 288 11.86 -7.52 -18.48
C ILE A 288 13.33 -7.37 -18.78
N MET A 289 14.16 -8.13 -18.10
CA MET A 289 15.62 -8.00 -18.17
C MET A 289 16.25 -9.30 -18.64
N ASP A 290 17.18 -9.19 -19.57
CA ASP A 290 18.04 -10.31 -20.01
C ASP A 290 18.76 -10.92 -18.81
N ASN A 291 18.81 -12.27 -18.71
CA ASN A 291 19.34 -12.98 -17.56
C ASN A 291 20.83 -12.72 -17.30
N GLU A 292 21.63 -12.47 -18.35
CA GLU A 292 23.05 -12.13 -18.21
C GLU A 292 23.19 -10.71 -17.63
N LEU A 293 22.42 -9.74 -18.14
CA LEU A 293 22.39 -8.38 -17.60
C LEU A 293 21.92 -8.38 -16.14
N TYR A 294 20.88 -9.14 -15.81
CA TYR A 294 20.39 -9.29 -14.44
C TYR A 294 21.49 -9.84 -13.51
N SER A 295 22.21 -10.87 -13.94
CA SER A 295 23.32 -11.46 -13.16
C SER A 295 24.44 -10.46 -12.89
N ARG A 296 24.81 -9.65 -13.89
CA ARG A 296 25.83 -8.59 -13.74
C ARG A 296 25.39 -7.48 -12.79
N ILE A 297 24.11 -7.07 -12.84
CA ILE A 297 23.59 -6.05 -11.94
C ILE A 297 23.59 -6.55 -10.48
N LYS A 298 23.22 -7.81 -10.25
CA LYS A 298 23.19 -8.42 -8.90
C LYS A 298 24.56 -8.48 -8.21
N GLU A 299 25.65 -8.46 -8.94
CA GLU A 299 26.98 -8.41 -8.33
C GLU A 299 27.23 -7.11 -7.56
N LYS A 300 26.55 -6.04 -7.94
CA LYS A 300 26.75 -4.70 -7.34
C LYS A 300 25.52 -4.17 -6.59
N TYR A 301 24.31 -4.54 -7.01
CA TYR A 301 23.05 -4.03 -6.51
C TYR A 301 22.18 -5.13 -5.94
N ILE A 302 21.42 -4.84 -4.88
CA ILE A 302 20.37 -5.70 -4.36
C ILE A 302 19.07 -5.30 -5.04
N ILE A 303 18.51 -6.21 -5.83
CA ILE A 303 17.25 -6.07 -6.58
C ILE A 303 16.44 -7.35 -6.47
N SER A 304 15.12 -7.30 -6.63
CA SER A 304 14.27 -8.48 -6.46
C SER A 304 14.03 -9.19 -7.79
N PHE A 305 14.32 -10.48 -7.84
CA PHE A 305 13.73 -11.37 -8.84
C PHE A 305 12.23 -11.47 -8.57
N TRP A 306 11.41 -11.25 -9.60
CA TRP A 306 9.96 -11.37 -9.45
C TRP A 306 9.43 -12.66 -10.04
N ASP A 307 9.71 -12.90 -11.31
CA ASP A 307 9.27 -14.09 -12.01
C ASP A 307 10.15 -14.37 -13.23
N LYS A 308 10.01 -15.57 -13.80
CA LYS A 308 10.57 -15.92 -15.10
C LYS A 308 9.68 -15.36 -16.21
N TYR A 309 10.25 -14.59 -17.14
CA TYR A 309 9.52 -14.11 -18.31
C TYR A 309 9.56 -15.13 -19.46
N ASP A 310 10.78 -15.58 -19.83
CA ASP A 310 11.08 -16.64 -20.79
C ASP A 310 12.40 -17.31 -20.45
N ASP A 311 12.97 -18.15 -21.35
CA ASP A 311 14.22 -18.84 -21.09
C ASP A 311 15.45 -17.91 -21.01
N SER A 312 15.39 -16.72 -21.58
CA SER A 312 16.46 -15.73 -21.65
C SER A 312 16.22 -14.47 -20.83
N HIS A 313 15.02 -14.25 -20.31
CA HIS A 313 14.66 -13.05 -19.59
C HIS A 313 13.96 -13.35 -18.27
N SER A 314 14.17 -12.47 -17.32
CA SER A 314 13.49 -12.44 -16.01
C SER A 314 12.70 -11.15 -15.85
N ILE A 315 11.60 -11.20 -15.09
CA ILE A 315 10.93 -10.03 -14.56
C ILE A 315 11.68 -9.64 -13.29
N VAL A 316 12.18 -8.41 -13.24
CA VAL A 316 12.96 -7.87 -12.14
C VAL A 316 12.25 -6.66 -11.58
N ARG A 317 12.10 -6.62 -10.25
CA ARG A 317 11.50 -5.49 -9.55
C ARG A 317 12.59 -4.57 -9.00
N PHE A 318 12.42 -3.27 -9.24
CA PHE A 318 13.16 -2.19 -8.60
C PHE A 318 12.20 -1.36 -7.76
N VAL A 319 12.61 -1.04 -6.54
CA VAL A 319 11.83 -0.21 -5.62
C VAL A 319 12.73 0.91 -5.10
N THR A 320 12.23 2.13 -5.18
CA THR A 320 12.84 3.30 -4.54
C THR A 320 12.08 3.67 -3.28
N SER A 321 12.73 4.33 -2.34
CA SER A 321 12.15 4.75 -1.08
C SER A 321 12.24 6.27 -0.89
N TRP A 322 11.58 6.76 0.14
CA TRP A 322 11.69 8.13 0.62
C TRP A 322 13.15 8.55 0.95
N ALA A 323 14.03 7.58 1.22
CA ALA A 323 15.45 7.79 1.56
C ALA A 323 16.41 7.45 0.43
N THR A 324 15.93 7.05 -0.75
CA THR A 324 16.78 6.76 -1.91
C THR A 324 17.55 8.02 -2.31
N LYS A 325 18.89 7.96 -2.25
CA LYS A 325 19.75 9.10 -2.57
C LYS A 325 19.93 9.27 -4.08
N GLN A 326 19.97 10.51 -4.55
CA GLN A 326 20.22 10.84 -5.96
C GLN A 326 21.52 10.21 -6.47
N GLU A 327 22.60 10.23 -5.66
CA GLU A 327 23.90 9.70 -6.04
C GLU A 327 23.83 8.19 -6.32
N LYS A 328 22.96 7.44 -5.62
CA LYS A 328 22.77 6.01 -5.88
C LYS A 328 22.08 5.74 -7.21
N VAL A 329 21.09 6.58 -7.56
CA VAL A 329 20.41 6.51 -8.85
C VAL A 329 21.37 6.86 -9.99
N ASP A 330 22.15 7.94 -9.84
CA ASP A 330 23.15 8.37 -10.82
C ASP A 330 24.24 7.29 -11.04
N GLU A 331 24.69 6.65 -9.96
CA GLU A 331 25.66 5.56 -10.03
C GLU A 331 25.10 4.35 -10.78
N PHE A 332 23.85 3.96 -10.44
CA PHE A 332 23.17 2.86 -11.13
C PHE A 332 23.03 3.14 -12.64
N ILE A 333 22.60 4.34 -13.02
CA ILE A 333 22.44 4.72 -14.44
C ILE A 333 23.76 4.61 -15.18
N LYS A 334 24.87 5.13 -14.62
CA LYS A 334 26.21 5.00 -15.20
C LYS A 334 26.68 3.56 -15.34
N ASP A 335 26.35 2.71 -14.39
CA ASP A 335 26.73 1.30 -14.47
C ASP A 335 25.84 0.54 -15.47
N LEU A 336 24.55 0.87 -15.57
CA LEU A 336 23.65 0.33 -16.58
C LEU A 336 24.17 0.62 -18.01
N GLU A 337 24.66 1.86 -18.26
CA GLU A 337 25.30 2.23 -19.53
C GLU A 337 26.47 1.31 -19.85
N LYS A 338 27.38 1.05 -18.89
CA LYS A 338 28.53 0.15 -19.08
C LYS A 338 28.10 -1.29 -19.31
N PHE A 339 27.10 -1.76 -18.56
CA PHE A 339 26.62 -3.13 -18.66
C PHE A 339 25.91 -3.40 -19.99
N THR A 340 25.24 -2.40 -20.56
CA THR A 340 24.57 -2.52 -21.86
C THR A 340 25.51 -2.26 -23.05
N ALA A 341 26.53 -1.42 -22.91
CA ALA A 341 27.51 -1.16 -23.97
C ALA A 341 28.47 -2.34 -24.21
N SER A 342 28.55 -3.30 -23.32
CA SER A 342 29.47 -4.47 -23.44
C SER A 342 28.81 -5.67 -24.14
N LYS A 343 27.66 -5.46 -24.80
CA LYS A 343 27.06 -6.36 -25.79
C LYS A 343 27.55 -5.96 -27.18
#